data_061c300578c84b13f7b746dfbf6570d4
#
_entry.id   061c300578c84b13f7b746dfbf6570d4
#
_cell.length_a   1.000
_cell.length_b   1.000
_cell.length_c   1.000
_cell.angle_alpha   90.00
_cell.angle_beta   90.00
_cell.angle_gamma   90.00
#
_symmetry.space_group_name_H-M   'P 1'
#
loop_
_entity.id
_entity.type
_entity.pdbx_description
1 polymer ?
#
loop_
_entity_poly.entity_id
_entity_poly.type
_entity_poly.pdbx_seq_one_letter_code
_entity_poly.pdbx_strand_id
1 'polypeptide(L)'
;MEKIWTWLPIAVQEPENLEAREQLSWAAHNALANGGIPNGHAVAHAIGSLYHVVHGHACMMVLPAVIRHFAETAQEAIGQIAVRVGVPITGDAQTDAEHVANAILSFYKSLGMKPLRETLQEKGCLDDEQTFIEKMIPVVMDDFKSHQWLPPIHTGDYREKVGRVCSAIYEEK
;
A
#
# COMPACT_ATOMS: atom_id res chain seq x y z
N MET A 1 6.19 -11.35 4.16
CA MET A 1 5.79 -10.49 5.32
C MET A 1 6.76 -10.66 6.49
N GLU A 2 6.91 -11.83 7.10
CA GLU A 2 7.74 -12.09 8.28
C GLU A 2 9.16 -11.52 8.17
N LYS A 3 9.88 -11.83 7.08
CA LYS A 3 11.23 -11.26 6.84
C LYS A 3 11.24 -9.72 6.82
N ILE A 4 10.23 -9.09 6.22
CA ILE A 4 10.14 -7.62 6.17
C ILE A 4 9.92 -7.08 7.58
N TRP A 5 9.03 -7.71 8.35
CA TRP A 5 8.72 -7.30 9.73
C TRP A 5 9.93 -7.38 10.66
N THR A 6 10.76 -8.41 10.46
CA THR A 6 11.97 -8.63 11.26
C THR A 6 13.14 -7.75 10.83
N TRP A 7 13.41 -7.69 9.52
CA TRP A 7 14.68 -7.16 9.03
C TRP A 7 14.63 -5.70 8.57
N LEU A 8 13.43 -5.16 8.24
CA LEU A 8 13.34 -3.77 7.80
C LEU A 8 13.69 -2.76 8.90
N PRO A 9 13.26 -2.94 10.17
CA PRO A 9 13.71 -2.06 11.26
C PRO A 9 15.22 -2.09 11.45
N ILE A 10 15.84 -3.26 11.35
CA ILE A 10 17.30 -3.42 11.47
C ILE A 10 18.01 -2.68 10.32
N ALA A 11 17.57 -2.87 9.09
CA ALA A 11 18.16 -2.20 7.93
C ALA A 11 17.99 -0.68 7.95
N VAL A 12 16.95 -0.16 8.59
CA VAL A 12 16.74 1.30 8.79
C VAL A 12 17.68 1.84 9.86
N GLN A 13 17.85 1.13 10.97
CA GLN A 13 18.73 1.53 12.08
C GLN A 13 20.22 1.31 11.76
N GLU A 14 20.52 0.27 11.01
CA GLU A 14 21.87 -0.16 10.61
C GLU A 14 21.99 -0.24 9.08
N PRO A 15 22.11 0.89 8.36
CA PRO A 15 22.09 0.90 6.90
C PRO A 15 23.16 0.04 6.23
N GLU A 16 24.29 -0.22 6.91
CA GLU A 16 25.40 -1.03 6.41
C GLU A 16 25.30 -2.51 6.81
N ASN A 17 24.22 -2.93 7.49
CA ASN A 17 24.02 -4.33 7.87
C ASN A 17 23.69 -5.19 6.64
N LEU A 18 24.71 -5.89 6.14
CA LEU A 18 24.60 -6.70 4.94
C LEU A 18 23.62 -7.86 5.08
N GLU A 19 23.53 -8.47 6.25
CA GLU A 19 22.57 -9.56 6.51
C GLU A 19 21.13 -9.06 6.39
N ALA A 20 20.81 -7.92 7.01
CA ALA A 20 19.49 -7.32 6.91
C ALA A 20 19.13 -6.99 5.45
N ARG A 21 20.06 -6.43 4.69
CA ARG A 21 19.87 -6.12 3.26
C ARG A 21 19.67 -7.38 2.43
N GLU A 22 20.43 -8.44 2.68
CA GLU A 22 20.28 -9.73 2.01
C GLU A 22 18.89 -10.33 2.27
N GLN A 23 18.45 -10.37 3.53
CA GLN A 23 17.14 -10.90 3.91
C GLN A 23 15.99 -10.12 3.26
N LEU A 24 16.11 -8.79 3.19
CA LEU A 24 15.12 -7.95 2.51
C LEU A 24 15.14 -8.13 0.98
N SER A 25 16.30 -8.30 0.36
CA SER A 25 16.43 -8.59 -1.07
C SER A 25 15.76 -9.92 -1.42
N TRP A 26 15.96 -10.96 -0.60
CA TRP A 26 15.27 -12.23 -0.74
C TRP A 26 13.76 -12.10 -0.55
N ALA A 27 13.31 -11.29 0.40
CA ALA A 27 11.89 -11.04 0.62
C ALA A 27 11.24 -10.35 -0.58
N ALA A 28 11.91 -9.35 -1.16
CA ALA A 28 11.45 -8.62 -2.34
C ALA A 28 11.41 -9.54 -3.57
N HIS A 29 12.47 -10.34 -3.80
CA HIS A 29 12.52 -11.31 -4.90
C HIS A 29 11.37 -12.32 -4.82
N ASN A 30 11.14 -12.91 -3.65
CA ASN A 30 10.07 -13.89 -3.47
C ASN A 30 8.67 -13.25 -3.66
N ALA A 31 8.48 -12.02 -3.23
CA ALA A 31 7.22 -11.31 -3.44
C ALA A 31 6.94 -11.07 -4.92
N LEU A 32 7.95 -10.63 -5.68
CA LEU A 32 7.84 -10.40 -7.13
C LEU A 32 7.68 -11.70 -7.92
N ALA A 33 8.38 -12.78 -7.53
CA ALA A 33 8.34 -14.05 -8.25
C ALA A 33 7.00 -14.81 -8.05
N ASN A 34 6.32 -14.62 -6.92
CA ASN A 34 5.12 -15.37 -6.55
C ASN A 34 3.85 -14.50 -6.48
N GLY A 35 3.98 -13.21 -6.58
CA GLY A 35 2.87 -12.26 -6.55
C GLY A 35 2.64 -11.60 -7.89
N GLY A 36 1.38 -11.41 -8.26
CA GLY A 36 1.02 -10.46 -9.31
C GLY A 36 1.27 -9.03 -8.84
N ILE A 37 1.21 -8.08 -9.77
CA ILE A 37 1.22 -6.67 -9.37
C ILE A 37 -0.15 -6.31 -8.82
N PRO A 38 -0.23 -5.95 -7.55
CA PRO A 38 -1.51 -5.66 -6.91
C PRO A 38 -2.13 -4.37 -7.46
N ASN A 39 -3.44 -4.28 -7.47
CA ASN A 39 -4.19 -3.10 -7.93
C ASN A 39 -3.73 -1.79 -7.25
N GLY A 40 -3.29 -1.85 -6.01
CA GLY A 40 -2.69 -0.70 -5.32
C GLY A 40 -1.41 -0.16 -5.95
N HIS A 41 -0.70 -0.96 -6.74
CA HIS A 41 0.55 -0.54 -7.37
C HIS A 41 0.34 0.57 -8.40
N ALA A 42 -0.73 0.51 -9.18
CA ALA A 42 -1.09 1.59 -10.12
C ALA A 42 -1.41 2.91 -9.39
N VAL A 43 -2.03 2.83 -8.20
CA VAL A 43 -2.23 4.01 -7.35
C VAL A 43 -0.90 4.56 -6.85
N ALA A 44 0.04 3.69 -6.47
CA ALA A 44 1.39 4.11 -6.07
C ALA A 44 2.17 4.73 -7.24
N HIS A 45 2.03 4.21 -8.46
CA HIS A 45 2.60 4.81 -9.66
C HIS A 45 2.05 6.23 -9.90
N ALA A 46 0.73 6.41 -9.77
CA ALA A 46 0.11 7.72 -9.93
C ALA A 46 0.62 8.73 -8.88
N ILE A 47 0.74 8.33 -7.60
CA ILE A 47 1.34 9.16 -6.55
C ILE A 47 2.78 9.53 -6.91
N GLY A 48 3.57 8.56 -7.35
CA GLY A 48 4.96 8.78 -7.74
C GLY A 48 5.10 9.74 -8.92
N SER A 49 4.28 9.58 -9.97
CA SER A 49 4.35 10.38 -11.18
C SER A 49 3.83 11.80 -10.99
N LEU A 50 2.76 11.99 -10.24
CA LEU A 50 2.14 13.31 -10.04
C LEU A 50 2.83 14.14 -8.96
N TYR A 51 3.30 13.50 -7.88
CA TYR A 51 3.80 14.19 -6.70
C TYR A 51 5.28 13.91 -6.39
N HIS A 52 5.97 13.16 -7.25
CA HIS A 52 7.38 12.81 -7.10
C HIS A 52 7.70 12.17 -5.74
N VAL A 53 6.79 11.34 -5.25
CA VAL A 53 7.01 10.51 -4.07
C VAL A 53 7.81 9.28 -4.48
N VAL A 54 8.81 8.92 -3.68
CA VAL A 54 9.63 7.72 -3.91
C VAL A 54 8.73 6.48 -3.96
N HIS A 55 8.91 5.63 -4.97
CA HIS A 55 8.02 4.51 -5.28
C HIS A 55 7.72 3.60 -4.09
N GLY A 56 8.75 3.19 -3.33
CA GLY A 56 8.55 2.35 -2.15
C GLY A 56 7.70 3.03 -1.07
N HIS A 57 7.86 4.35 -0.89
CA HIS A 57 7.04 5.13 0.04
C HIS A 57 5.58 5.22 -0.45
N ALA A 58 5.38 5.47 -1.75
CA ALA A 58 4.03 5.47 -2.33
C ALA A 58 3.33 4.11 -2.16
N CYS A 59 4.03 2.99 -2.39
CA CYS A 59 3.48 1.66 -2.15
C CYS A 59 3.07 1.44 -0.67
N MET A 60 3.87 1.94 0.27
CA MET A 60 3.55 1.85 1.69
C MET A 60 2.30 2.62 2.06
N MET A 61 2.11 3.83 1.53
CA MET A 61 0.92 4.66 1.77
C MET A 61 -0.36 3.98 1.26
N VAL A 62 -0.27 3.27 0.16
CA VAL A 62 -1.42 2.65 -0.52
C VAL A 62 -1.88 1.35 0.15
N LEU A 63 -0.95 0.57 0.71
CA LEU A 63 -1.22 -0.79 1.17
C LEU A 63 -2.33 -0.90 2.23
N PRO A 64 -2.40 -0.07 3.28
CA PRO A 64 -3.47 -0.15 4.28
C PRO A 64 -4.87 0.09 3.68
N ALA A 65 -5.01 1.09 2.82
CA ALA A 65 -6.27 1.40 2.14
C ALA A 65 -6.72 0.25 1.22
N VAL A 66 -5.78 -0.37 0.51
CA VAL A 66 -6.06 -1.55 -0.34
C VAL A 66 -6.53 -2.74 0.50
N ILE A 67 -5.89 -3.02 1.64
CA ILE A 67 -6.30 -4.10 2.54
C ILE A 67 -7.75 -3.90 3.00
N ARG A 68 -8.10 -2.69 3.44
CA ARG A 68 -9.48 -2.34 3.84
C ARG A 68 -10.47 -2.49 2.68
N HIS A 69 -10.09 -2.02 1.49
CA HIS A 69 -10.96 -2.05 0.33
C HIS A 69 -11.29 -3.47 -0.15
N PHE A 70 -10.33 -4.39 -0.03
CA PHE A 70 -10.49 -5.78 -0.46
C PHE A 70 -10.80 -6.76 0.69
N ALA A 71 -11.25 -6.27 1.84
CA ALA A 71 -11.50 -7.05 3.04
C ALA A 71 -12.28 -8.33 2.76
N GLU A 72 -13.44 -8.22 2.12
CA GLU A 72 -14.34 -9.37 1.83
C GLU A 72 -13.75 -10.33 0.79
N THR A 73 -13.13 -9.79 -0.27
CA THR A 73 -12.64 -10.60 -1.39
C THR A 73 -11.29 -11.24 -1.12
N ALA A 74 -10.53 -10.72 -0.15
CA ALA A 74 -9.20 -11.19 0.24
C ALA A 74 -9.14 -11.71 1.69
N GLN A 75 -10.27 -12.04 2.30
CA GLN A 75 -10.38 -12.41 3.72
C GLN A 75 -9.38 -13.49 4.13
N GLU A 76 -9.24 -14.55 3.36
CA GLU A 76 -8.28 -15.62 3.66
C GLU A 76 -6.84 -15.12 3.67
N ALA A 77 -6.44 -14.33 2.67
CA ALA A 77 -5.10 -13.74 2.58
C ALA A 77 -4.84 -12.76 3.72
N ILE A 78 -5.82 -11.94 4.09
CA ILE A 78 -5.76 -11.00 5.22
C ILE A 78 -5.59 -11.76 6.53
N GLY A 79 -6.34 -12.86 6.73
CA GLY A 79 -6.19 -13.74 7.89
C GLY A 79 -4.77 -14.33 7.98
N GLN A 80 -4.19 -14.76 6.87
CA GLN A 80 -2.81 -15.24 6.84
C GLN A 80 -1.80 -14.13 7.18
N ILE A 81 -2.04 -12.89 6.77
CA ILE A 81 -1.21 -11.74 7.14
C ILE A 81 -1.37 -11.46 8.64
N ALA A 82 -2.60 -11.43 9.17
CA ALA A 82 -2.89 -11.18 10.58
C ALA A 82 -2.07 -12.09 11.50
N VAL A 83 -2.06 -13.40 11.20
CA VAL A 83 -1.24 -14.37 11.96
C VAL A 83 0.24 -13.99 11.96
N ARG A 84 0.78 -13.54 10.83
CA ARG A 84 2.21 -13.22 10.68
C ARG A 84 2.63 -11.89 11.30
N VAL A 85 1.71 -10.95 11.39
CA VAL A 85 1.96 -9.65 12.04
C VAL A 85 1.51 -9.63 13.52
N GLY A 86 0.94 -10.74 13.99
CA GLY A 86 0.58 -10.94 15.41
C GLY A 86 -0.68 -10.19 15.85
N VAL A 87 -1.65 -9.98 14.94
CA VAL A 87 -2.93 -9.36 15.31
C VAL A 87 -4.05 -10.40 15.39
N PRO A 88 -5.07 -10.18 16.26
CA PRO A 88 -6.17 -11.10 16.42
C PRO A 88 -7.02 -11.22 15.15
N ILE A 89 -7.54 -12.42 14.91
CA ILE A 89 -8.53 -12.73 13.88
C ILE A 89 -9.87 -12.91 14.55
N THR A 90 -10.88 -12.20 14.06
CA THR A 90 -12.26 -12.23 14.59
C THR A 90 -13.17 -13.10 13.73
N GLY A 91 -12.82 -13.30 12.46
CA GLY A 91 -13.66 -13.94 11.44
C GLY A 91 -14.59 -12.97 10.71
N ASP A 92 -14.64 -11.71 11.15
CA ASP A 92 -15.27 -10.61 10.40
C ASP A 92 -14.25 -9.96 9.47
N ALA A 93 -14.52 -10.00 8.17
CA ALA A 93 -13.55 -9.58 7.14
C ALA A 93 -13.12 -8.12 7.29
N GLN A 94 -14.05 -7.23 7.60
CA GLN A 94 -13.75 -5.81 7.73
C GLN A 94 -12.94 -5.53 9.00
N THR A 95 -13.31 -6.13 10.12
CA THR A 95 -12.58 -6.01 11.39
C THR A 95 -11.16 -6.56 11.27
N ASP A 96 -11.00 -7.72 10.63
CA ASP A 96 -9.69 -8.32 10.44
C ASP A 96 -8.80 -7.48 9.52
N ALA A 97 -9.38 -6.90 8.47
CA ALA A 97 -8.69 -5.96 7.59
C ALA A 97 -8.25 -4.69 8.32
N GLU A 98 -9.10 -4.14 9.20
CA GLU A 98 -8.72 -2.99 10.05
C GLU A 98 -7.58 -3.34 11.01
N HIS A 99 -7.61 -4.50 11.66
CA HIS A 99 -6.52 -4.92 12.54
C HIS A 99 -5.19 -4.99 11.78
N VAL A 100 -5.19 -5.60 10.59
CA VAL A 100 -3.99 -5.74 9.75
C VAL A 100 -3.51 -4.38 9.24
N ALA A 101 -4.41 -3.54 8.74
CA ALA A 101 -4.07 -2.21 8.23
C ALA A 101 -3.46 -1.34 9.33
N ASN A 102 -4.05 -1.34 10.52
CA ASN A 102 -3.55 -0.56 11.66
C ASN A 102 -2.20 -1.09 12.17
N ALA A 103 -1.96 -2.40 12.15
CA ALA A 103 -0.65 -2.98 12.48
C ALA A 103 0.42 -2.53 11.48
N ILE A 104 0.09 -2.52 10.18
CA ILE A 104 0.99 -2.06 9.12
C ILE A 104 1.29 -0.57 9.29
N LEU A 105 0.29 0.27 9.54
CA LEU A 105 0.48 1.71 9.78
C LEU A 105 1.37 1.96 11.02
N SER A 106 1.13 1.24 12.10
CA SER A 106 1.95 1.33 13.31
C SER A 106 3.40 0.94 13.04
N PHE A 107 3.61 -0.11 12.24
CA PHE A 107 4.93 -0.53 11.79
C PHE A 107 5.61 0.55 10.94
N TYR A 108 4.92 1.13 9.95
CA TYR A 108 5.46 2.21 9.14
C TYR A 108 5.82 3.45 9.96
N LYS A 109 4.95 3.82 10.90
CA LYS A 109 5.19 4.94 11.82
C LYS A 109 6.43 4.70 12.69
N SER A 110 6.66 3.46 13.14
CA SER A 110 7.86 3.10 13.90
C SER A 110 9.17 3.22 13.10
N LEU A 111 9.08 3.17 11.77
CA LEU A 111 10.20 3.38 10.85
C LEU A 111 10.39 4.85 10.43
N GLY A 112 9.62 5.78 11.01
CA GLY A 112 9.66 7.20 10.67
C GLY A 112 8.98 7.54 9.34
N MET A 113 8.16 6.64 8.80
CA MET A 113 7.42 6.90 7.58
C MET A 113 6.22 7.81 7.83
N LYS A 114 5.99 8.75 6.93
CA LYS A 114 4.94 9.76 7.02
C LYS A 114 3.75 9.40 6.14
N PRO A 115 2.52 9.74 6.55
CA PRO A 115 1.34 9.60 5.71
C PRO A 115 1.38 10.54 4.51
N LEU A 116 0.49 10.31 3.54
CA LEU A 116 0.48 11.04 2.27
C LEU A 116 0.40 12.55 2.47
N ARG A 117 -0.58 13.03 3.23
CA ARG A 117 -0.81 14.47 3.41
C ARG A 117 0.40 15.19 4.01
N GLU A 118 1.01 14.61 5.04
CA GLU A 118 2.21 15.17 5.66
C GLU A 118 3.36 15.22 4.66
N THR A 119 3.55 14.14 3.90
CA THR A 119 4.57 14.08 2.84
C THR A 119 4.35 15.14 1.76
N LEU A 120 3.12 15.31 1.27
CA LEU A 120 2.81 16.29 0.24
C LEU A 120 2.91 17.73 0.76
N GLN A 121 2.53 17.95 2.03
CA GLN A 121 2.65 19.25 2.68
C GLN A 121 4.11 19.67 2.80
N GLU A 122 5.00 18.78 3.23
CA GLU A 122 6.45 19.05 3.31
C GLU A 122 7.07 19.31 1.93
N LYS A 123 6.56 18.67 0.89
CA LYS A 123 6.98 18.90 -0.50
C LYS A 123 6.37 20.18 -1.10
N GLY A 124 5.45 20.84 -0.40
CA GLY A 124 4.76 22.04 -0.90
C GLY A 124 3.81 21.79 -2.08
N CYS A 125 3.32 20.56 -2.21
CA CYS A 125 2.44 20.15 -3.32
C CYS A 125 1.13 19.46 -2.86
N LEU A 126 0.68 19.75 -1.65
CA LEU A 126 -0.58 19.24 -1.12
C LEU A 126 -1.76 19.91 -1.82
N ASP A 127 -2.50 19.15 -2.60
CA ASP A 127 -3.81 19.53 -3.14
C ASP A 127 -4.91 19.34 -2.07
N ASP A 128 -6.09 19.90 -2.28
CA ASP A 128 -7.28 19.45 -1.57
C ASP A 128 -7.70 18.05 -2.03
N GLU A 129 -8.54 17.37 -1.24
CA GLU A 129 -8.91 15.96 -1.50
C GLU A 129 -9.57 15.77 -2.86
N GLN A 130 -10.49 16.67 -3.24
CA GLN A 130 -11.19 16.55 -4.52
C GLN A 130 -10.23 16.69 -5.69
N THR A 131 -9.36 17.69 -5.65
CA THR A 131 -8.32 17.91 -6.67
C THR A 131 -7.36 16.73 -6.74
N PHE A 132 -6.95 16.17 -5.59
CA PHE A 132 -6.11 14.98 -5.53
C PHE A 132 -6.78 13.80 -6.25
N ILE A 133 -8.02 13.47 -5.91
CA ILE A 133 -8.77 12.36 -6.51
C ILE A 133 -8.94 12.56 -8.03
N GLU A 134 -9.29 13.78 -8.47
CA GLU A 134 -9.48 14.11 -9.88
C GLU A 134 -8.20 13.94 -10.71
N LYS A 135 -7.03 14.27 -10.15
CA LYS A 135 -5.72 14.06 -10.77
C LYS A 135 -5.33 12.58 -10.79
N MET A 136 -5.61 11.85 -9.72
CA MET A 136 -5.20 10.46 -9.56
C MET A 136 -5.94 9.51 -10.50
N ILE A 137 -7.27 9.63 -10.61
CA ILE A 137 -8.11 8.68 -11.33
C ILE A 137 -7.66 8.47 -12.79
N PRO A 138 -7.45 9.50 -13.63
CA PRO A 138 -7.05 9.28 -15.02
C PRO A 138 -5.70 8.58 -15.15
N VAL A 139 -4.73 8.90 -14.29
CA VAL A 139 -3.40 8.29 -14.30
C VAL A 139 -3.46 6.82 -13.90
N VAL A 140 -4.19 6.49 -12.82
CA VAL A 140 -4.40 5.12 -12.39
C VAL A 140 -5.09 4.30 -13.48
N MET A 141 -6.14 4.86 -14.10
CA MET A 141 -6.90 4.17 -15.15
C MET A 141 -6.07 3.95 -16.42
N ASP A 142 -5.14 4.84 -16.73
CA ASP A 142 -4.24 4.69 -17.88
C ASP A 142 -3.14 3.64 -17.59
N ASP A 143 -2.60 3.62 -16.39
CA ASP A 143 -1.63 2.60 -15.95
C ASP A 143 -2.22 1.19 -16.05
N PHE A 144 -3.46 0.99 -15.67
CA PHE A 144 -4.16 -0.27 -15.84
C PHE A 144 -4.29 -0.72 -17.29
N LYS A 145 -4.61 0.19 -18.20
CA LYS A 145 -4.70 -0.11 -19.63
C LYS A 145 -3.36 -0.52 -20.22
N SER A 146 -2.30 0.18 -19.83
CA SER A 146 -0.96 -0.01 -20.36
C SER A 146 -0.37 -1.36 -19.99
N HIS A 147 -0.69 -1.91 -18.83
CA HIS A 147 -0.08 -3.12 -18.30
C HIS A 147 -0.88 -4.41 -18.55
N GLN A 148 -2.09 -4.34 -19.10
CA GLN A 148 -2.97 -5.50 -19.40
C GLN A 148 -3.20 -6.46 -18.20
N TRP A 149 -3.02 -5.98 -16.99
CA TRP A 149 -2.93 -6.81 -15.77
C TRP A 149 -4.20 -6.88 -14.96
N LEU A 150 -5.28 -6.44 -15.57
CA LEU A 150 -6.56 -6.52 -14.94
C LEU A 150 -7.19 -7.89 -15.19
N PRO A 151 -7.57 -8.59 -14.12
CA PRO A 151 -8.71 -9.47 -14.26
C PRO A 151 -9.88 -8.64 -14.81
N PRO A 152 -10.90 -9.25 -15.41
CA PRO A 152 -12.01 -8.55 -16.05
C PRO A 152 -12.90 -7.75 -15.07
N ILE A 153 -12.28 -6.90 -14.26
CA ILE A 153 -12.90 -5.93 -13.33
C ILE A 153 -13.26 -4.65 -14.12
N HIS A 154 -13.50 -4.78 -15.41
CA HIS A 154 -13.96 -3.71 -16.29
C HIS A 154 -15.46 -3.46 -16.13
N THR A 155 -16.00 -3.58 -14.94
CA THR A 155 -17.31 -3.03 -14.63
C THR A 155 -17.17 -1.52 -14.45
N GLY A 156 -18.16 -0.75 -14.89
CA GLY A 156 -18.17 0.72 -14.80
C GLY A 156 -17.96 1.30 -13.39
N ASP A 157 -17.94 0.45 -12.39
CA ASP A 157 -17.68 0.64 -10.98
C ASP A 157 -16.17 0.81 -10.61
N TYR A 158 -15.24 0.55 -11.55
CA TYR A 158 -13.81 0.57 -11.21
C TYR A 158 -13.30 1.98 -10.91
N ARG A 159 -13.75 2.98 -11.67
CA ARG A 159 -13.40 4.39 -11.45
C ARG A 159 -13.81 4.86 -10.05
N GLU A 160 -15.00 4.46 -9.59
CA GLU A 160 -15.50 4.76 -8.27
C GLU A 160 -14.67 4.07 -7.17
N LYS A 161 -14.29 2.80 -7.40
CA LYS A 161 -13.41 2.05 -6.49
C LYS A 161 -12.04 2.71 -6.32
N VAL A 162 -11.43 3.15 -7.42
CA VAL A 162 -10.18 3.92 -7.38
C VAL A 162 -10.35 5.20 -6.60
N GLY A 163 -11.45 5.94 -6.81
CA GLY A 163 -11.78 7.14 -6.06
C GLY A 163 -11.85 6.89 -4.55
N ARG A 164 -12.54 5.82 -4.13
CA ARG A 164 -12.64 5.43 -2.70
C ARG A 164 -11.27 5.09 -2.09
N VAL A 165 -10.42 4.36 -2.83
CA VAL A 165 -9.06 4.04 -2.36
C VAL A 165 -8.22 5.31 -2.25
N CYS A 166 -8.30 6.23 -3.22
CA CYS A 166 -7.60 7.51 -3.18
C CYS A 166 -8.04 8.39 -1.99
N SER A 167 -9.36 8.47 -1.73
CA SER A 167 -9.91 9.17 -0.56
C SER A 167 -9.39 8.57 0.74
N ALA A 168 -9.44 7.25 0.89
CA ALA A 168 -8.94 6.56 2.08
C ALA A 168 -7.44 6.82 2.34
N ILE A 169 -6.61 6.85 1.28
CA ILE A 169 -5.18 7.17 1.41
C ILE A 169 -4.99 8.64 1.81
N TYR A 170 -5.79 9.53 1.27
CA TYR A 170 -5.72 10.96 1.57
C TYR A 170 -6.12 11.28 3.01
N GLU A 171 -7.10 10.57 3.57
CA GLU A 171 -7.58 10.74 4.95
C GLU A 171 -6.70 10.05 6.01
N GLU A 172 -5.80 9.13 5.62
CA GLU A 172 -4.93 8.38 6.53
C GLU A 172 -4.01 9.31 7.34
N LYS A 173 -3.88 9.05 8.68
CA LYS A 173 -3.16 9.90 9.64
C LYS A 173 -1.95 9.20 10.26
#